data_d0c8fb42330c609274a78d7461a06be0
#
_entry.id   d0c8fb42330c609274a78d7461a06be0
#
_cell.length_a   1.000
_cell.length_b   1.000
_cell.length_c   1.000
_cell.angle_alpha   90.00
_cell.angle_beta   90.00
_cell.angle_gamma   90.00
#
_symmetry.space_group_name_H-M   'P 1'
#
loop_
_entity.id
_entity.type
_entity.pdbx_description
1 polymer ?
#
loop_
_entity_poly.entity_id
_entity_poly.type
_entity_poly.pdbx_seq_one_letter_code
_entity_poly.pdbx_strand_id
1 'polypeptide(L)' 'MVTYHRLWETLKKKKIRKHDLMALADISSTTLTKLNKDEIVALTVLIKICKALDCQIEDVVGISDEAIV' A
#
# COMPACT_ATOMS: atom_id res chain seq x y z
N MET A 1 -11.74 5.17 7.98
CA MET A 1 -11.19 4.97 6.62
C MET A 1 -9.80 4.37 6.67
N VAL A 2 -9.36 3.82 5.57
CA VAL A 2 -8.00 3.30 5.48
C VAL A 2 -7.06 4.37 4.98
N THR A 3 -5.79 4.26 5.33
CA THR A 3 -4.74 5.10 4.80
C THR A 3 -3.54 4.23 4.45
N TYR A 4 -2.84 4.59 3.39
CA TYR A 4 -1.64 3.86 2.95
C TYR A 4 -0.38 4.71 3.14
N HIS A 5 -0.45 5.70 4.02
CA HIS A 5 0.70 6.55 4.32
C HIS A 5 1.92 5.71 4.74
N ARG A 6 1.68 4.67 5.52
CA ARG A 6 2.74 3.78 5.99
C ARG A 6 3.42 3.04 4.84
N LEU A 7 2.66 2.71 3.80
CA LEU A 7 3.22 2.07 2.60
C LEU A 7 4.23 3.01 1.94
N TRP A 8 3.87 4.29 1.79
CA TRP A 8 4.76 5.25 1.15
C TRP A 8 6.03 5.47 1.98
N GLU A 9 5.91 5.48 3.29
CA GLU A 9 7.07 5.57 4.18
C GLU A 9 7.96 4.33 4.07
N THR A 10 7.36 3.15 3.97
CA THR A 10 8.10 1.89 3.80
C THR A 10 8.86 1.88 2.48
N LEU A 11 8.23 2.36 1.40
CA LEU A 11 8.90 2.47 0.10
C LEU A 11 10.09 3.41 0.18
N LYS A 12 9.95 4.55 0.86
CA LYS A 12 11.05 5.50 1.07
C LYS A 12 12.22 4.84 1.78
N LYS A 13 11.94 4.13 2.86
CA LYS A 13 12.97 3.43 3.63
C LYS A 13 13.73 2.41 2.79
N LYS A 14 13.02 1.74 1.88
CA LYS A 14 13.60 0.70 1.03
C LYS A 14 14.13 1.25 -0.30
N LYS A 15 13.97 2.56 -0.53
CA LYS A 15 14.39 3.25 -1.76
C LYS A 15 13.74 2.64 -3.01
N ILE A 16 12.46 2.31 -2.89
CA ILE A 16 11.64 1.74 -3.97
C ILE A 16 10.63 2.79 -4.41
N ARG A 17 10.52 3.00 -5.71
CA ARG A 17 9.54 3.95 -6.26
C ARG A 17 8.18 3.27 -6.41
N LYS A 18 7.11 4.08 -6.43
CA LYS A 18 5.76 3.55 -6.63
C LYS A 18 5.63 2.74 -7.92
N HIS A 19 6.27 3.21 -8.98
CA HIS A 19 6.26 2.52 -10.27
C HIS A 19 6.90 1.12 -10.15
N ASP A 20 7.98 1.01 -9.40
CA ASP A 20 8.67 -0.27 -9.20
C ASP A 20 7.82 -1.22 -8.38
N LEU A 21 7.00 -0.69 -7.47
CA LEU A 21 6.11 -1.51 -6.65
C LEU A 21 5.12 -2.31 -7.51
N MET A 22 4.64 -1.74 -8.60
CA MET A 22 3.71 -2.45 -9.49
C MET A 22 4.31 -3.76 -9.99
N ALA A 23 5.56 -3.71 -10.43
CA ALA A 23 6.24 -4.90 -10.93
C ALA A 23 6.57 -5.89 -9.80
N LEU A 24 7.05 -5.37 -8.67
CA LEU A 24 7.45 -6.21 -7.53
C LEU A 24 6.27 -6.95 -6.90
N ALA A 25 5.15 -6.28 -6.76
CA ALA A 25 3.97 -6.84 -6.12
C ALA A 25 2.96 -7.43 -7.10
N ASP A 26 3.21 -7.31 -8.40
CA ASP A 26 2.31 -7.76 -9.45
C ASP A 26 0.92 -7.16 -9.28
N ILE A 27 0.86 -5.83 -9.17
CA ILE A 27 -0.40 -5.10 -9.08
C ILE A 27 -0.55 -4.18 -10.29
N SER A 28 -1.80 -3.90 -10.67
CA SER A 28 -2.11 -3.06 -11.82
C SER A 28 -1.96 -1.58 -11.48
N SER A 29 -1.91 -0.75 -12.53
CA SER A 29 -1.91 0.70 -12.37
C SER A 29 -3.21 1.20 -11.73
N THR A 30 -4.32 0.52 -12.02
CA THR A 30 -5.61 0.84 -11.41
C THR A 30 -5.56 0.64 -9.90
N THR A 31 -4.95 -0.46 -9.46
CA THR A 31 -4.77 -0.74 -8.04
C THR A 31 -3.87 0.31 -7.39
N LEU A 32 -2.78 0.67 -8.05
CA LEU A 32 -1.88 1.70 -7.53
C LEU A 32 -2.60 3.05 -7.38
N THR A 33 -3.48 3.38 -8.34
CA THR A 33 -4.28 4.61 -8.26
C THR A 33 -5.19 4.58 -7.04
N LYS A 34 -5.81 3.43 -6.74
CA LYS A 34 -6.64 3.30 -5.55
C LYS A 34 -5.84 3.50 -4.27
N LEU A 35 -4.64 2.95 -4.23
CA LEU A 35 -3.74 3.13 -3.09
C LEU A 35 -3.38 4.62 -2.90
N ASN A 36 -3.13 5.32 -3.99
CA ASN A 36 -2.84 6.76 -3.94
C ASN A 36 -4.00 7.58 -3.41
N LYS A 37 -5.23 7.10 -3.58
CA LYS A 37 -6.44 7.78 -3.14
C LYS A 37 -6.96 7.29 -1.80
N ASP A 38 -6.23 6.41 -1.14
CA ASP A 38 -6.66 5.78 0.11
C ASP A 38 -8.00 5.06 -0.03
N GLU A 39 -8.23 4.44 -1.18
CA GLU A 39 -9.42 3.64 -1.41
C GLU A 39 -9.21 2.21 -0.94
N ILE A 40 -10.29 1.54 -0.61
CA ILE A 40 -10.23 0.16 -0.15
C ILE A 40 -9.81 -0.75 -1.31
N VAL A 41 -8.83 -1.60 -1.06
CA VAL A 41 -8.39 -2.64 -1.99
C VAL A 41 -8.54 -4.00 -1.31
N ALA A 42 -8.53 -5.06 -2.12
CA ALA A 42 -8.66 -6.41 -1.58
C ALA A 42 -7.48 -6.75 -0.68
N LEU A 43 -7.73 -7.53 0.36
CA LEU A 43 -6.67 -7.98 1.26
C LEU A 43 -5.57 -8.74 0.51
N THR A 44 -5.94 -9.46 -0.56
CA THR A 44 -4.97 -10.18 -1.40
C THR A 44 -3.93 -9.23 -2.00
N VAL A 45 -4.33 -8.00 -2.35
CA VAL A 45 -3.41 -6.98 -2.85
C VAL A 45 -2.40 -6.60 -1.76
N LEU A 46 -2.90 -6.40 -0.55
CA LEU A 46 -2.04 -6.04 0.59
C LEU A 46 -1.06 -7.16 0.92
N ILE A 47 -1.50 -8.40 0.81
CA ILE A 47 -0.64 -9.56 1.03
C ILE A 47 0.48 -9.59 -0.02
N LYS A 48 0.16 -9.35 -1.29
CA LYS A 48 1.15 -9.28 -2.35
C LYS A 48 2.20 -8.21 -2.07
N ILE A 49 1.75 -7.04 -1.64
CA ILE A 49 2.65 -5.93 -1.31
C ILE A 49 3.57 -6.30 -0.13
N CYS A 50 3.00 -6.87 0.92
CA CYS A 50 3.78 -7.28 2.08
C CYS A 50 4.85 -8.31 1.72
N LYS A 51 4.50 -9.28 0.90
CA LYS A 51 5.47 -10.29 0.44
C LYS A 51 6.55 -9.67 -0.43
N ALA A 52 6.17 -8.78 -1.34
CA ALA A 52 7.12 -8.12 -2.23
C ALA A 52 8.13 -7.27 -1.47
N LEU A 53 7.69 -6.61 -0.40
CA LEU A 53 8.52 -5.70 0.39
C LEU A 53 9.11 -6.36 1.64
N ASP A 54 8.78 -7.61 1.88
CA ASP A 54 9.20 -8.33 3.09
C ASP A 54 8.88 -7.53 4.35
N CYS A 55 7.61 -7.16 4.48
CA CYS A 55 7.14 -6.37 5.61
C CYS A 55 5.80 -6.89 6.12
N GLN A 56 5.30 -6.31 7.20
CA GLN A 56 4.04 -6.69 7.81
C GLN A 56 2.91 -5.79 7.31
N ILE A 57 1.66 -6.23 7.52
CA ILE A 57 0.49 -5.47 7.10
C ILE A 57 0.48 -4.06 7.71
N GLU A 58 0.93 -3.93 8.94
CA GLU A 58 0.99 -2.66 9.65
C GLU A 58 1.98 -1.67 9.03
N ASP A 59 2.91 -2.15 8.21
CA ASP A 59 3.86 -1.30 7.49
C ASP A 59 3.26 -0.77 6.19
N VAL A 60 2.07 -1.23 5.83
CA VAL A 60 1.43 -0.91 4.55
C VAL A 60 0.16 -0.10 4.76
N VAL A 61 -0.69 -0.52 5.68
CA VAL A 61 -2.02 0.06 5.86
C VAL A 61 -2.25 0.46 7.31
N GLY A 62 -2.98 1.55 7.49
CA GLY A 62 -3.43 2.02 8.79
C GLY A 62 -4.90 2.40 8.73
N ILE A 63 -5.47 2.69 9.87
CA ILE A 63 -6.85 3.16 9.99
C ILE A 63 -6.81 4.65 10.31
N SER A 64 -7.53 5.43 9.52
CA SER A 64 -7.65 6.86 9.74
C SER A 64 -8.90 7.16 10.55
N ASP A 65 -8.76 7.95 11.61
CA ASP A 65 -9.87 8.33 12.46
C ASP A 65 -10.74 9.44 11.82
N GLU A 66 -10.19 10.14 10.85
CA GLU A 66 -10.84 11.31 10.27
C GLU A 66 -12.18 11.01 9.60
N ALA A 67 -12.34 9.82 9.07
CA ALA A 67 -13.55 9.45 8.33
C ALA A 67 -14.56 8.72 9.19
N ILE A 68 -14.29 8.52 10.45
CA ILE A 68 -15.22 7.89 11.40
C ILE A 68 -16.09 8.98 11.98
N VAL A 69 -17.33 9.00 11.56
CA VAL A 69 -18.27 10.03 11.97
C VAL A 69 -19.37 9.41 12.81
#